data_2ef70033f70797ec327fe63be8cff3bb
#
_entry.id   2ef70033f70797ec327fe63be8cff3bb
#
_cell.length_a   1.000
_cell.length_b   1.000
_cell.length_c   1.000
_cell.angle_alpha   90.00
_cell.angle_beta   90.00
_cell.angle_gamma   90.00
#
_symmetry.space_group_name_H-M   'P 1'
#
loop_
_entity.id
_entity.type
_entity.pdbx_description
1 polymer ?
#
loop_
_entity_poly.entity_id
_entity_poly.type
_entity_poly.pdbx_seq_one_letter_code
_entity_poly.pdbx_strand_id
1 'polypeptide(L)'
;FCTPNNPVGNVIPLERIREVAFRFDGIIVVDEAYIDFTDMPSAVTLQKTYQNVVVLQTLSKAWGLAGLRVGICVADPELVIYLNKVKPPYNIGSLTQRRALDVLRNDADFLEKVETIKRERKRVTGVLRDLSWLEVVCDSEANFVLIRCERFRELYEYLVEGGVIVRVRHIPPRLSCGLRITVGTREENDLLIERLKKFGDL
;
A
#
# COMPACT_ATOMS: atom_id res chain seq x y z
N PHE A 1 11.88 -6.78 2.14
CA PHE A 1 10.98 -6.02 3.02
C PHE A 1 9.86 -5.41 2.21
N CYS A 2 8.63 -5.36 2.73
CA CYS A 2 7.52 -4.62 2.14
C CYS A 2 7.03 -3.61 3.20
N THR A 3 7.14 -2.31 2.92
CA THR A 3 6.85 -1.25 3.90
C THR A 3 6.38 0.04 3.22
N PRO A 4 5.14 0.51 3.51
CA PRO A 4 4.08 -0.16 4.28
C PRO A 4 3.68 -1.51 3.70
N ASN A 5 3.41 -2.50 4.57
CA ASN A 5 3.18 -3.88 4.15
C ASN A 5 1.76 -4.10 3.58
N ASN A 6 1.63 -4.92 2.54
CA ASN A 6 0.35 -5.41 2.06
C ASN A 6 0.23 -6.91 2.39
N PRO A 7 -0.78 -7.35 3.15
CA PRO A 7 -2.08 -6.69 3.39
C PRO A 7 -2.24 -5.97 4.73
N VAL A 8 -1.24 -5.93 5.60
CA VAL A 8 -1.41 -5.49 6.99
C VAL A 8 -1.42 -3.96 7.10
N GLY A 9 -0.56 -3.27 6.37
CA GLY A 9 -0.45 -1.81 6.38
C GLY A 9 0.61 -1.27 7.33
N ASN A 10 1.25 -2.12 8.13
CA ASN A 10 2.30 -1.71 9.05
C ASN A 10 3.57 -1.27 8.33
N VAL A 11 4.34 -0.41 8.96
CA VAL A 11 5.66 0.01 8.51
C VAL A 11 6.77 -0.72 9.24
N ILE A 12 7.90 -0.87 8.57
CA ILE A 12 9.15 -1.36 9.15
C ILE A 12 10.05 -0.13 9.34
N PRO A 13 10.47 0.19 10.57
CA PRO A 13 11.36 1.32 10.82
C PRO A 13 12.63 1.25 9.98
N LEU A 14 13.04 2.38 9.42
CA LEU A 14 14.21 2.48 8.54
C LEU A 14 15.50 1.97 9.20
N GLU A 15 15.61 2.16 10.52
CA GLU A 15 16.73 1.67 11.34
C GLU A 15 16.86 0.14 11.29
N ARG A 16 15.73 -0.57 11.26
CA ARG A 16 15.73 -2.04 11.14
C ARG A 16 16.21 -2.51 9.77
N ILE A 17 15.82 -1.81 8.73
CA ILE A 17 16.30 -2.09 7.36
C ILE A 17 17.80 -1.81 7.31
N ARG A 18 18.26 -0.71 7.90
CA ARG A 18 19.67 -0.35 7.98
C ARG A 18 20.51 -1.38 8.74
N GLU A 19 20.02 -1.89 9.89
CA GLU A 19 20.70 -2.93 10.67
C GLU A 19 20.92 -4.21 9.83
N VAL A 20 19.90 -4.60 9.05
CA VAL A 20 20.01 -5.75 8.16
C VAL A 20 20.95 -5.45 6.99
N ALA A 21 20.87 -4.25 6.40
CA ALA A 21 21.74 -3.84 5.29
C ALA A 21 23.24 -3.86 5.67
N PHE A 22 23.54 -3.51 6.91
CA PHE A 22 24.89 -3.54 7.44
C PHE A 22 25.44 -4.97 7.64
N ARG A 23 24.58 -5.95 7.97
CA ARG A 23 24.99 -7.30 8.37
C ARG A 23 24.81 -8.37 7.30
N PHE A 24 23.97 -8.10 6.30
CA PHE A 24 23.61 -9.08 5.29
C PHE A 24 24.44 -8.91 4.03
N ASP A 25 25.21 -9.95 3.70
CA ASP A 25 26.05 -10.02 2.50
C ASP A 25 25.22 -10.50 1.28
N GLY A 26 24.17 -9.78 0.97
CA GLY A 26 23.28 -10.07 -0.15
C GLY A 26 22.40 -8.87 -0.47
N ILE A 27 21.62 -8.96 -1.54
CA ILE A 27 20.74 -7.90 -1.99
C ILE A 27 19.50 -7.82 -1.10
N ILE A 28 19.20 -6.64 -0.60
CA ILE A 28 18.00 -6.32 0.17
C ILE A 28 17.05 -5.53 -0.72
N VAL A 29 15.88 -6.10 -0.99
CA VAL A 29 14.83 -5.43 -1.74
C VAL A 29 13.80 -4.85 -0.77
N VAL A 30 13.56 -3.56 -0.86
CA VAL A 30 12.55 -2.83 -0.10
C VAL A 30 11.44 -2.42 -1.04
N ASP A 31 10.28 -3.05 -0.91
CA ASP A 31 9.07 -2.71 -1.66
C ASP A 31 8.33 -1.59 -0.94
N GLU A 32 8.39 -0.41 -1.51
CA GLU A 32 7.78 0.84 -1.05
C GLU A 32 6.55 1.24 -1.88
N ALA A 33 5.78 0.28 -2.37
CA ALA A 33 4.61 0.58 -3.21
C ALA A 33 3.57 1.50 -2.54
N TYR A 34 3.61 1.65 -1.23
CA TYR A 34 2.68 2.47 -0.43
C TYR A 34 3.36 3.59 0.37
N ILE A 35 4.63 3.90 0.09
CA ILE A 35 5.45 4.87 0.85
C ILE A 35 4.82 6.27 0.88
N ASP A 36 4.15 6.69 -0.18
CA ASP A 36 3.54 8.01 -0.29
C ASP A 36 2.41 8.25 0.74
N PHE A 37 1.87 7.20 1.37
CA PHE A 37 0.78 7.29 2.36
C PHE A 37 1.26 7.35 3.81
N THR A 38 2.57 7.33 4.05
CA THR A 38 3.18 7.41 5.38
C THR A 38 4.08 8.64 5.49
N ASP A 39 4.37 9.04 6.73
CA ASP A 39 5.35 10.09 7.02
C ASP A 39 6.76 9.50 7.26
N MET A 40 6.92 8.18 7.11
CA MET A 40 8.22 7.52 7.25
C MET A 40 9.16 7.88 6.10
N PRO A 41 10.44 8.11 6.38
CA PRO A 41 11.41 8.36 5.32
C PRO A 41 11.60 7.12 4.45
N SER A 42 11.74 7.33 3.14
CA SER A 42 12.03 6.28 2.18
C SER A 42 13.41 5.64 2.40
N ALA A 43 13.50 4.33 2.20
CA ALA A 43 14.76 3.58 2.19
C ALA A 43 15.70 3.99 1.06
N VAL A 44 15.25 4.80 0.09
CA VAL A 44 16.12 5.46 -0.90
C VAL A 44 17.25 6.24 -0.22
N THR A 45 17.02 6.79 0.97
CA THR A 45 18.05 7.49 1.75
C THR A 45 19.22 6.59 2.15
N LEU A 46 19.01 5.27 2.26
CA LEU A 46 20.05 4.29 2.59
C LEU A 46 21.01 4.03 1.42
N GLN A 47 20.61 4.29 0.19
CA GLN A 47 21.38 4.06 -1.02
C GLN A 47 22.76 4.76 -1.00
N LYS A 48 22.86 5.90 -0.32
CA LYS A 48 24.13 6.64 -0.18
C LYS A 48 25.20 5.87 0.61
N THR A 49 24.79 4.89 1.42
CA THR A 49 25.67 4.16 2.35
C THR A 49 25.72 2.67 2.05
N TYR A 50 24.63 2.10 1.56
CA TYR A 50 24.44 0.65 1.39
C TYR A 50 24.13 0.31 -0.07
N GLN A 51 25.14 -0.14 -0.81
CA GLN A 51 25.04 -0.50 -2.23
C GLN A 51 24.16 -1.74 -2.47
N ASN A 52 23.98 -2.56 -1.44
CA ASN A 52 23.16 -3.78 -1.49
C ASN A 52 21.65 -3.55 -1.27
N VAL A 53 21.22 -2.30 -1.06
CA VAL A 53 19.79 -1.96 -0.90
C VAL A 53 19.19 -1.58 -2.26
N VAL A 54 18.11 -2.23 -2.63
CA VAL A 54 17.28 -1.94 -3.81
C VAL A 54 15.92 -1.50 -3.34
N VAL A 55 15.45 -0.34 -3.80
CA VAL A 55 14.13 0.19 -3.45
C VAL A 55 13.20 0.15 -4.65
N LEU A 56 12.02 -0.42 -4.46
CA LEU A 56 10.98 -0.49 -5.48
C LEU A 56 9.82 0.45 -5.12
N GLN A 57 9.46 1.32 -6.05
CA GLN A 57 8.31 2.23 -5.94
C GLN A 57 7.41 2.10 -7.17
N THR A 58 6.22 2.68 -7.13
CA THR A 58 5.25 2.56 -8.23
C THR A 58 4.37 3.79 -8.38
N LEU A 59 4.02 4.11 -9.61
CA LEU A 59 3.00 5.12 -9.90
C LEU A 59 1.57 4.56 -9.81
N SER A 60 1.41 3.27 -9.50
CA SER A 60 0.11 2.58 -9.52
C SER A 60 -0.79 2.87 -8.32
N LYS A 61 -0.27 3.42 -7.22
CA LYS A 61 -1.00 3.60 -5.95
C LYS A 61 -1.32 5.06 -5.72
N ALA A 62 -0.51 5.79 -4.99
CA ALA A 62 -0.77 7.18 -4.64
C ALA A 62 -0.94 8.09 -5.87
N TRP A 63 -0.16 7.86 -6.90
CA TRP A 63 -0.23 8.61 -8.16
C TRP A 63 -1.44 8.27 -9.04
N GLY A 64 -2.24 7.26 -8.70
CA GLY A 64 -3.45 6.89 -9.44
C GLY A 64 -3.21 6.37 -10.87
N LEU A 65 -1.97 6.00 -11.22
CA LEU A 65 -1.57 5.63 -12.57
C LEU A 65 -1.44 4.10 -12.78
N ALA A 66 -2.28 3.32 -12.10
CA ALA A 66 -2.23 1.85 -12.18
C ALA A 66 -2.33 1.32 -13.61
N GLY A 67 -3.09 1.98 -14.47
CA GLY A 67 -3.26 1.60 -15.88
C GLY A 67 -1.99 1.79 -16.74
N LEU A 68 -1.07 2.66 -16.32
CA LEU A 68 0.18 2.91 -17.07
C LEU A 68 1.24 1.83 -16.87
N ARG A 69 1.13 0.99 -15.85
CA ARG A 69 2.07 -0.10 -15.55
C ARG A 69 3.52 0.37 -15.37
N VAL A 70 3.73 1.48 -14.64
CA VAL A 70 5.05 2.05 -14.38
C VAL A 70 5.46 1.78 -12.93
N GLY A 71 6.61 1.13 -12.77
CA GLY A 71 7.35 0.97 -11.53
C GLY A 71 8.70 1.65 -11.63
N ILE A 72 9.28 1.94 -10.47
CA ILE A 72 10.58 2.59 -10.32
C ILE A 72 11.46 1.68 -9.46
N CYS A 73 12.70 1.48 -9.90
CA CYS A 73 13.72 0.78 -9.14
C CYS A 73 14.88 1.75 -8.88
N VAL A 74 15.19 1.97 -7.62
CA VAL A 74 16.36 2.74 -7.19
C VAL A 74 17.37 1.78 -6.60
N ALA A 75 18.55 1.71 -7.20
CA ALA A 75 19.60 0.77 -6.81
C ALA A 75 20.99 1.33 -7.13
N ASP A 76 22.02 0.65 -6.65
CA ASP A 76 23.40 0.92 -7.06
C ASP A 76 23.55 0.82 -8.59
N PRO A 77 24.35 1.70 -9.24
CA PRO A 77 24.53 1.70 -10.69
C PRO A 77 24.95 0.34 -11.27
N GLU A 78 25.81 -0.43 -10.57
CA GLU A 78 26.18 -1.76 -11.01
C GLU A 78 24.97 -2.72 -11.09
N LEU A 79 24.11 -2.71 -10.07
CA LEU A 79 22.89 -3.51 -10.06
C LEU A 79 21.95 -3.08 -11.21
N VAL A 80 21.82 -1.77 -11.44
CA VAL A 80 20.99 -1.24 -12.54
C VAL A 80 21.51 -1.71 -13.90
N ILE A 81 22.83 -1.84 -14.10
CA ILE A 81 23.41 -2.40 -15.32
C ILE A 81 22.93 -3.84 -15.54
N TYR A 82 22.95 -4.68 -14.50
CA TYR A 82 22.48 -6.07 -14.61
C TYR A 82 20.96 -6.14 -14.87
N LEU A 83 20.18 -5.32 -14.18
CA LEU A 83 18.73 -5.23 -14.43
C LEU A 83 18.41 -4.81 -15.87
N ASN A 84 19.17 -3.89 -16.43
CA ASN A 84 19.02 -3.49 -17.83
C ASN A 84 19.35 -4.57 -18.84
N LYS A 85 20.24 -5.53 -18.50
CA LYS A 85 20.55 -6.67 -19.39
C LYS A 85 19.42 -7.69 -19.48
N VAL A 86 18.59 -7.81 -18.41
CA VAL A 86 17.54 -8.82 -18.32
C VAL A 86 16.13 -8.29 -18.61
N LYS A 87 15.91 -6.96 -18.49
CA LYS A 87 14.60 -6.40 -18.78
C LYS A 87 14.28 -6.47 -20.26
N PRO A 88 13.01 -6.64 -20.67
CA PRO A 88 12.61 -6.55 -22.06
C PRO A 88 12.99 -5.19 -22.66
N PRO A 89 13.46 -5.13 -23.92
CA PRO A 89 13.64 -3.89 -24.63
C PRO A 89 12.27 -3.19 -24.81
N TYR A 90 12.27 -1.85 -24.81
CA TYR A 90 11.06 -1.03 -25.04
C TYR A 90 9.90 -1.35 -24.07
N ASN A 91 10.21 -1.76 -22.84
CA ASN A 91 9.24 -2.19 -21.84
C ASN A 91 8.24 -1.08 -21.41
N ILE A 92 8.50 0.19 -21.69
CA ILE A 92 7.60 1.32 -21.45
C ILE A 92 7.42 2.12 -22.73
N GLY A 93 6.21 2.13 -23.28
CA GLY A 93 5.88 2.84 -24.50
C GLY A 93 5.95 4.37 -24.34
N SER A 94 6.17 5.07 -25.45
CA SER A 94 6.33 6.55 -25.45
C SER A 94 5.09 7.30 -24.92
N LEU A 95 3.87 6.80 -25.20
CA LEU A 95 2.64 7.39 -24.67
C LEU A 95 2.55 7.24 -23.17
N THR A 96 2.94 6.07 -22.63
CA THR A 96 3.02 5.82 -21.19
C THR A 96 4.02 6.76 -20.52
N GLN A 97 5.21 6.90 -21.12
CA GLN A 97 6.25 7.81 -20.62
C GLN A 97 5.75 9.26 -20.59
N ARG A 98 5.15 9.73 -21.69
CA ARG A 98 4.60 11.09 -21.78
C ARG A 98 3.57 11.33 -20.69
N ARG A 99 2.58 10.43 -20.56
CA ARG A 99 1.52 10.57 -19.55
C ARG A 99 2.07 10.54 -18.12
N ALA A 100 3.04 9.68 -17.84
CA ALA A 100 3.68 9.64 -16.52
C ALA A 100 4.38 10.97 -16.20
N LEU A 101 5.15 11.51 -17.16
CA LEU A 101 5.86 12.80 -17.00
C LEU A 101 4.88 13.96 -16.81
N ASP A 102 3.77 13.99 -17.55
CA ASP A 102 2.76 15.04 -17.42
C ASP A 102 2.16 15.08 -16.01
N VAL A 103 1.90 13.92 -15.39
CA VAL A 103 1.37 13.84 -14.03
C VAL A 103 2.43 14.17 -12.99
N LEU A 104 3.66 13.67 -13.14
CA LEU A 104 4.75 13.91 -12.20
C LEU A 104 5.19 15.40 -12.15
N ARG A 105 4.92 16.16 -13.22
CA ARG A 105 5.18 17.62 -13.24
C ARG A 105 4.09 18.43 -12.53
N ASN A 106 2.98 17.83 -12.18
CA ASN A 106 1.79 18.48 -11.61
C ASN A 106 1.44 17.80 -10.29
N ASP A 107 2.27 17.97 -9.27
CA ASP A 107 2.20 17.25 -7.99
C ASP A 107 1.23 17.87 -6.97
N ALA A 108 0.70 19.07 -7.21
CA ALA A 108 -0.24 19.72 -6.28
C ALA A 108 -1.47 18.86 -6.00
N ASP A 109 -2.12 18.35 -7.03
CA ASP A 109 -3.26 17.44 -6.93
C ASP A 109 -2.90 16.12 -6.23
N PHE A 110 -1.67 15.65 -6.41
CA PHE A 110 -1.18 14.43 -5.80
C PHE A 110 -1.10 14.57 -4.28
N LEU A 111 -0.47 15.62 -3.77
CA LEU A 111 -0.32 15.87 -2.34
C LEU A 111 -1.68 16.02 -1.65
N GLU A 112 -2.61 16.76 -2.23
CA GLU A 112 -3.96 16.91 -1.69
C GLU A 112 -4.71 15.57 -1.60
N LYS A 113 -4.62 14.72 -2.62
CA LYS A 113 -5.23 13.39 -2.63
C LYS A 113 -4.63 12.48 -1.58
N VAL A 114 -3.30 12.48 -1.43
CA VAL A 114 -2.62 11.69 -0.39
C VAL A 114 -3.07 12.12 1.00
N GLU A 115 -3.08 13.42 1.30
CA GLU A 115 -3.52 13.92 2.60
C GLU A 115 -5.01 13.64 2.86
N THR A 116 -5.84 13.67 1.83
CA THR A 116 -7.26 13.29 1.94
C THR A 116 -7.39 11.81 2.32
N ILE A 117 -6.63 10.92 1.67
CA ILE A 117 -6.63 9.48 1.99
C ILE A 117 -6.12 9.25 3.42
N LYS A 118 -5.07 9.93 3.87
CA LYS A 118 -4.54 9.83 5.23
C LYS A 118 -5.60 10.23 6.29
N ARG A 119 -6.32 11.33 6.07
CA ARG A 119 -7.42 11.79 6.94
C ARG A 119 -8.56 10.78 6.98
N GLU A 120 -9.02 10.32 5.82
CA GLU A 120 -10.11 9.34 5.73
C GLU A 120 -9.70 7.99 6.33
N ARG A 121 -8.46 7.53 6.12
CA ARG A 121 -7.91 6.34 6.78
C ARG A 121 -8.05 6.44 8.30
N LYS A 122 -7.62 7.56 8.88
CA LYS A 122 -7.73 7.79 10.33
C LYS A 122 -9.18 7.77 10.81
N ARG A 123 -10.07 8.44 10.07
CA ARG A 123 -11.51 8.49 10.38
C ARG A 123 -12.15 7.09 10.32
N VAL A 124 -11.94 6.36 9.22
CA VAL A 124 -12.48 5.01 9.03
C VAL A 124 -11.95 4.08 10.10
N THR A 125 -10.63 4.07 10.36
CA THR A 125 -10.02 3.24 11.40
C THR A 125 -10.60 3.52 12.78
N GLY A 126 -10.87 4.78 13.11
CA GLY A 126 -11.52 5.15 14.38
C GLY A 126 -12.88 4.50 14.52
N VAL A 127 -13.75 4.65 13.50
CA VAL A 127 -15.09 4.04 13.53
C VAL A 127 -15.02 2.50 13.57
N LEU A 128 -14.09 1.88 12.82
CA LEU A 128 -13.95 0.42 12.84
C LEU A 128 -13.56 -0.11 14.22
N ARG A 129 -12.76 0.62 14.98
CA ARG A 129 -12.36 0.25 16.34
C ARG A 129 -13.51 0.29 17.36
N ASP A 130 -14.52 1.10 17.08
CA ASP A 130 -15.71 1.19 17.94
C ASP A 130 -16.67 -0.01 17.72
N LEU A 131 -16.47 -0.82 16.67
CA LEU A 131 -17.27 -2.00 16.38
C LEU A 131 -16.71 -3.24 17.11
N SER A 132 -17.37 -3.65 18.19
CA SER A 132 -16.89 -4.72 19.10
C SER A 132 -16.80 -6.12 18.47
N TRP A 133 -17.45 -6.34 17.33
CA TRP A 133 -17.51 -7.64 16.65
C TRP A 133 -16.42 -7.85 15.59
N LEU A 134 -15.59 -6.85 15.35
CA LEU A 134 -14.42 -6.94 14.47
C LEU A 134 -13.15 -6.41 15.16
N GLU A 135 -12.00 -6.81 14.63
CA GLU A 135 -10.69 -6.35 15.07
C GLU A 135 -10.01 -5.57 13.94
N VAL A 136 -9.49 -4.39 14.23
CA VAL A 136 -8.51 -3.70 13.37
C VAL A 136 -7.13 -4.26 13.66
N VAL A 137 -6.52 -4.94 12.69
CA VAL A 137 -5.29 -5.72 12.90
C VAL A 137 -4.10 -4.87 13.32
N CYS A 138 -3.98 -3.66 12.76
CA CYS A 138 -2.95 -2.69 13.16
C CYS A 138 -3.29 -1.28 12.67
N ASP A 139 -2.52 -0.29 13.11
CA ASP A 139 -2.52 1.06 12.52
C ASP A 139 -1.87 1.01 11.14
N SER A 140 -2.72 1.08 10.11
CA SER A 140 -2.23 1.06 8.75
C SER A 140 -1.63 2.40 8.34
N GLU A 141 -0.50 2.33 7.65
CA GLU A 141 0.18 3.45 6.98
C GLU A 141 0.03 3.41 5.45
N ALA A 142 -0.83 2.50 4.93
CA ALA A 142 -1.16 2.39 3.52
C ALA A 142 -2.52 3.05 3.20
N ASN A 143 -3.01 2.92 1.96
CA ASN A 143 -4.34 3.39 1.57
C ASN A 143 -5.46 2.35 1.83
N PHE A 144 -5.27 1.48 2.79
CA PHE A 144 -6.23 0.44 3.18
C PHE A 144 -6.12 0.13 4.67
N VAL A 145 -7.13 -0.53 5.20
CA VAL A 145 -7.17 -1.07 6.57
C VAL A 145 -7.43 -2.57 6.50
N LEU A 146 -6.76 -3.36 7.32
CA LEU A 146 -7.03 -4.79 7.48
C LEU A 146 -7.83 -5.01 8.76
N ILE A 147 -8.98 -5.66 8.62
CA ILE A 147 -9.81 -6.09 9.73
C ILE A 147 -9.86 -7.61 9.81
N ARG A 148 -10.17 -8.14 11.00
CA ARG A 148 -10.58 -9.53 11.24
C ARG A 148 -12.02 -9.58 11.72
N CYS A 149 -12.74 -10.59 11.25
CA CYS A 149 -14.10 -10.88 11.70
C CYS A 149 -14.35 -12.38 11.55
N GLU A 150 -14.88 -13.04 12.58
CA GLU A 150 -15.18 -14.48 12.51
C GLU A 150 -16.17 -14.79 11.38
N ARG A 151 -17.19 -13.94 11.22
CA ARG A 151 -18.18 -14.01 10.15
C ARG A 151 -17.70 -13.38 8.83
N PHE A 152 -16.41 -13.41 8.52
CA PHE A 152 -15.83 -12.66 7.39
C PHE A 152 -16.41 -13.02 6.02
N ARG A 153 -16.86 -14.27 5.81
CA ARG A 153 -17.49 -14.70 4.55
C ARG A 153 -18.87 -14.10 4.38
N GLU A 154 -19.68 -14.18 5.42
CA GLU A 154 -21.01 -13.56 5.45
C GLU A 154 -20.92 -12.04 5.29
N LEU A 155 -19.97 -11.43 6.01
CA LEU A 155 -19.70 -10.00 5.87
C LEU A 155 -19.27 -9.62 4.45
N TYR A 156 -18.40 -10.42 3.83
CA TYR A 156 -17.98 -10.20 2.44
C TYR A 156 -19.17 -10.23 1.48
N GLU A 157 -20.01 -11.26 1.55
CA GLU A 157 -21.19 -11.42 0.71
C GLU A 157 -22.17 -10.26 0.91
N TYR A 158 -22.48 -9.93 2.16
CA TYR A 158 -23.36 -8.81 2.53
C TYR A 158 -22.84 -7.46 1.98
N LEU A 159 -21.54 -7.20 2.08
CA LEU A 159 -20.93 -5.97 1.54
C LEU A 159 -21.02 -5.93 0.01
N VAL A 160 -20.71 -7.03 -0.66
CA VAL A 160 -20.80 -7.13 -2.14
C VAL A 160 -22.22 -6.92 -2.64
N GLU A 161 -23.23 -7.56 -2.01
CA GLU A 161 -24.64 -7.34 -2.31
C GLU A 161 -25.06 -5.87 -2.09
N GLY A 162 -24.45 -5.23 -1.09
CA GLY A 162 -24.64 -3.81 -0.80
C GLY A 162 -23.84 -2.86 -1.68
N GLY A 163 -23.12 -3.36 -2.72
CA GLY A 163 -22.33 -2.55 -3.64
C GLY A 163 -20.95 -2.15 -3.12
N VAL A 164 -20.50 -2.71 -1.99
CA VAL A 164 -19.19 -2.43 -1.38
C VAL A 164 -18.24 -3.60 -1.60
N ILE A 165 -17.22 -3.40 -2.45
CA ILE A 165 -16.25 -4.43 -2.80
C ILE A 165 -15.00 -4.31 -1.92
N VAL A 166 -14.75 -5.35 -1.11
CA VAL A 166 -13.56 -5.49 -0.27
C VAL A 166 -12.71 -6.70 -0.71
N ARG A 167 -11.53 -6.84 -0.16
CA ARG A 167 -10.65 -7.94 -0.53
C ARG A 167 -10.50 -8.95 0.61
N VAL A 168 -10.95 -10.18 0.42
CA VAL A 168 -10.71 -11.29 1.34
C VAL A 168 -9.20 -11.54 1.46
N ARG A 169 -8.72 -11.69 2.69
CA ARG A 169 -7.35 -12.05 3.07
C ARG A 169 -7.40 -13.15 4.12
N HIS A 170 -7.64 -14.36 3.66
CA HIS A 170 -7.66 -15.56 4.50
C HIS A 170 -6.54 -16.50 4.05
N ILE A 171 -5.42 -16.50 4.78
CA ILE A 171 -4.19 -17.25 4.49
C ILE A 171 -3.71 -17.94 5.79
N PRO A 172 -4.43 -19.00 6.25
CA PRO A 172 -4.03 -19.72 7.46
C PRO A 172 -2.63 -20.35 7.30
N PRO A 173 -1.88 -20.51 8.41
CA PRO A 173 -2.21 -20.06 9.77
C PRO A 173 -1.83 -18.59 10.03
N ARG A 174 -1.16 -17.92 9.11
CA ARG A 174 -0.57 -16.57 9.33
C ARG A 174 -1.61 -15.47 9.41
N LEU A 175 -2.65 -15.53 8.59
CA LEU A 175 -3.73 -14.56 8.54
C LEU A 175 -5.05 -15.28 8.31
N SER A 176 -5.90 -15.31 9.32
CA SER A 176 -7.25 -15.91 9.25
C SER A 176 -8.32 -14.83 9.34
N CYS A 177 -9.45 -15.05 8.67
CA CYS A 177 -10.65 -14.23 8.77
C CYS A 177 -10.44 -12.74 8.42
N GLY A 178 -9.47 -12.43 7.55
CA GLY A 178 -9.11 -11.06 7.20
C GLY A 178 -9.90 -10.51 6.02
N LEU A 179 -10.30 -9.25 6.12
CA LEU A 179 -10.81 -8.43 5.01
C LEU A 179 -9.97 -7.16 4.92
N ARG A 180 -9.39 -6.92 3.74
CA ARG A 180 -8.69 -5.67 3.45
C ARG A 180 -9.65 -4.69 2.79
N ILE A 181 -9.84 -3.57 3.43
CA ILE A 181 -10.72 -2.48 3.02
C ILE A 181 -9.85 -1.35 2.47
N THR A 182 -10.04 -0.99 1.21
CA THR A 182 -9.36 0.19 0.64
C THR A 182 -10.08 1.46 1.12
N VAL A 183 -9.32 2.46 1.50
CA VAL A 183 -9.86 3.79 1.84
C VAL A 183 -10.25 4.48 0.53
N GLY A 184 -11.52 4.76 0.38
CA GLY A 184 -12.11 5.41 -0.78
C GLY A 184 -12.39 6.90 -0.56
N THR A 185 -13.31 7.45 -1.35
CA THR A 185 -13.86 8.78 -1.13
C THR A 185 -14.66 8.83 0.17
N ARG A 186 -15.04 10.01 0.61
CA ARG A 186 -15.84 10.16 1.82
C ARG A 186 -17.18 9.44 1.71
N GLU A 187 -17.83 9.56 0.58
CA GLU A 187 -19.13 8.92 0.28
C GLU A 187 -19.01 7.40 0.27
N GLU A 188 -17.97 6.87 -0.35
CA GLU A 188 -17.70 5.42 -0.37
C GLU A 188 -17.41 4.89 1.04
N ASN A 189 -16.63 5.63 1.83
CA ASN A 189 -16.33 5.27 3.20
C ASN A 189 -17.56 5.38 4.12
N ASP A 190 -18.44 6.35 3.91
CA ASP A 190 -19.67 6.52 4.66
C ASP A 190 -20.64 5.35 4.37
N LEU A 191 -20.79 4.95 3.10
CA LEU A 191 -21.54 3.75 2.72
C LEU A 191 -20.99 2.48 3.38
N LEU A 192 -19.68 2.30 3.34
CA LEU A 192 -19.02 1.18 4.02
C LEU A 192 -19.35 1.16 5.52
N ILE A 193 -19.19 2.29 6.20
CA ILE A 193 -19.44 2.42 7.65
C ILE A 193 -20.90 2.11 7.98
N GLU A 194 -21.85 2.64 7.18
CA GLU A 194 -23.26 2.34 7.35
C GLU A 194 -23.56 0.86 7.24
N ARG A 195 -23.00 0.19 6.22
CA ARG A 195 -23.18 -1.26 6.01
C ARG A 195 -22.58 -2.07 7.15
N LEU A 196 -21.38 -1.71 7.62
CA LEU A 196 -20.74 -2.42 8.73
C LEU A 196 -21.55 -2.30 10.03
N LYS A 197 -22.08 -1.12 10.34
CA LYS A 197 -22.95 -0.93 11.52
C LYS A 197 -24.20 -1.81 11.43
N LYS A 198 -24.89 -1.78 10.28
CA LYS A 198 -26.08 -2.63 10.06
C LYS A 198 -25.79 -4.13 10.15
N PHE A 199 -24.62 -4.57 9.67
CA PHE A 199 -24.22 -5.98 9.78
C PHE A 199 -23.99 -6.41 11.24
N GLY A 200 -23.50 -5.51 12.08
CA GLY A 200 -23.27 -5.79 13.50
C GLY A 200 -24.57 -5.96 14.31
N ASP A 201 -25.68 -5.44 13.79
CA ASP A 201 -27.01 -5.55 14.41
C ASP A 201 -27.75 -6.83 13.98
N LEU A 202 -27.21 -7.61 13.02
CA LEU A 202 -27.72 -8.89 12.52
C LEU A 202 -27.12 -10.07 13.30
#